data_7693ba8345a430dfa9e8e3f32603939a
#
_entry.id   7693ba8345a430dfa9e8e3f32603939a
#
_cell.length_a   1.000
_cell.length_b   1.000
_cell.length_c   1.000
_cell.angle_alpha   90.00
_cell.angle_beta   90.00
_cell.angle_gamma   90.00
#
_symmetry.space_group_name_H-M   'P 1'
#
loop_
_entity.id
_entity.type
_entity.pdbx_description
1 polymer ?
#
loop_
_entity_poly.entity_id
_entity_poly.type
_entity_poly.pdbx_seq_one_letter_code
_entity_poly.pdbx_strand_id
1 'polypeptide(L)'
;MEFKKGDIYGTHRVISPKGVLPQPADVVDNTMEIYNNEVLIDVHTLNIDSASFTEISNRANGDVEEIKRIILEIVNTTGKHKNPWTGSGGMLIGRVAEVGPDYEGELKKGDKIATMVSLSLTPLKIDEIIEIRPDIDQVDIKGQAILFQSGIYAKLPKDIPQTLALSVLDVAGAPAQTAKICKPGDTVVVMGGGGKSGILCCWQARKQVGINGTVICVDGFKKSINRAMSVNCADEYLVVNATDAVAMYEEIMDATEGQLADVVINVVNIPNTEMSSIISCKDGGLVYFFSMATSFTKAALGAEGIGKDVTMLVRNGYTKGHSEVALQVLREDERIRNLFAQLYA
;
A
#
# COMPACT_ATOMS: atom_id res chain seq x y z
N MET A 1 -37.32 7.03 -6.01
CA MET A 1 -36.54 6.80 -7.26
C MET A 1 -36.16 5.34 -7.30
N GLU A 2 -36.29 4.69 -8.43
CA GLU A 2 -35.83 3.31 -8.58
C GLU A 2 -34.35 3.36 -8.97
N PHE A 3 -33.49 2.78 -8.12
CA PHE A 3 -32.08 2.71 -8.42
C PHE A 3 -31.81 1.67 -9.51
N LYS A 4 -30.90 1.98 -10.42
CA LYS A 4 -30.40 1.00 -11.40
C LYS A 4 -29.61 -0.09 -10.66
N LYS A 5 -29.68 -1.32 -11.14
CA LYS A 5 -28.93 -2.44 -10.57
C LYS A 5 -27.47 -2.38 -11.01
N GLY A 6 -26.55 -2.32 -10.04
CA GLY A 6 -25.09 -2.35 -10.27
C GLY A 6 -24.50 -3.76 -10.15
N ASP A 7 -23.33 -3.94 -10.76
CA ASP A 7 -22.45 -5.09 -10.55
C ASP A 7 -21.51 -4.80 -9.36
N ILE A 8 -21.17 -5.81 -8.59
CA ILE A 8 -20.35 -5.65 -7.38
C ILE A 8 -18.94 -5.11 -7.66
N TYR A 9 -18.39 -5.38 -8.84
CA TYR A 9 -17.05 -4.96 -9.28
C TYR A 9 -17.08 -3.69 -10.15
N GLY A 10 -18.24 -3.08 -10.36
CA GLY A 10 -18.39 -1.84 -11.12
C GLY A 10 -18.30 -1.99 -12.65
N THR A 11 -18.47 -3.21 -13.21
CA THR A 11 -18.37 -3.46 -14.66
C THR A 11 -19.42 -2.70 -15.45
N HIS A 12 -20.57 -2.39 -14.85
CA HIS A 12 -21.65 -1.57 -15.46
C HIS A 12 -21.21 -0.16 -15.79
N ARG A 13 -20.19 0.38 -15.12
CA ARG A 13 -19.64 1.70 -15.40
C ARG A 13 -18.49 1.70 -16.42
N VAL A 14 -18.06 0.54 -16.92
CA VAL A 14 -17.04 0.50 -17.97
C VAL A 14 -17.63 0.92 -19.30
N ILE A 15 -17.04 1.96 -19.91
CA ILE A 15 -17.41 2.45 -21.23
C ILE A 15 -16.57 1.76 -22.29
N SER A 16 -15.24 1.74 -22.14
CA SER A 16 -14.30 1.19 -23.13
C SER A 16 -13.01 0.66 -22.46
N PRO A 17 -12.48 -0.46 -22.95
CA PRO A 17 -13.16 -1.47 -23.78
C PRO A 17 -14.20 -2.24 -22.93
N LYS A 18 -15.23 -2.79 -23.57
CA LYS A 18 -16.16 -3.68 -22.88
C LYS A 18 -15.50 -5.02 -22.53
N GLY A 19 -15.98 -5.67 -21.45
CA GLY A 19 -15.50 -6.99 -21.02
C GLY A 19 -14.27 -6.94 -20.10
N VAL A 20 -13.90 -5.77 -19.62
CA VAL A 20 -12.84 -5.59 -18.62
C VAL A 20 -13.39 -5.02 -17.31
N LEU A 21 -12.61 -5.12 -16.23
CA LEU A 21 -12.91 -4.45 -14.97
C LEU A 21 -12.58 -2.95 -15.03
N PRO A 22 -13.10 -2.12 -14.11
CA PRO A 22 -12.87 -0.67 -14.13
C PRO A 22 -11.38 -0.27 -14.12
N GLN A 23 -10.49 -1.03 -13.46
CA GLN A 23 -9.08 -0.67 -13.40
C GLN A 23 -8.36 -0.73 -14.76
N PRO A 24 -8.41 -1.82 -15.54
CA PRO A 24 -7.80 -1.86 -16.87
C PRO A 24 -8.57 -1.03 -17.90
N ALA A 25 -9.84 -0.69 -17.68
CA ALA A 25 -10.61 0.11 -18.60
C ALA A 25 -9.92 1.44 -18.96
N ASP A 26 -10.10 1.89 -20.21
CA ASP A 26 -9.61 3.18 -20.66
C ASP A 26 -10.53 4.30 -20.18
N VAL A 27 -11.85 4.06 -20.27
CA VAL A 27 -12.88 5.03 -19.89
C VAL A 27 -13.95 4.38 -19.02
N VAL A 28 -14.35 5.09 -17.95
CA VAL A 28 -15.47 4.71 -17.08
C VAL A 28 -16.51 5.81 -17.05
N ASP A 29 -17.77 5.43 -16.81
CA ASP A 29 -18.86 6.37 -16.54
C ASP A 29 -18.69 6.96 -15.13
N ASN A 30 -18.42 8.24 -15.07
CA ASN A 30 -18.28 9.02 -13.84
C ASN A 30 -19.48 9.94 -13.57
N THR A 31 -20.67 9.58 -14.06
CA THR A 31 -21.90 10.23 -13.58
C THR A 31 -22.10 9.92 -12.10
N MET A 32 -22.47 10.94 -11.33
CA MET A 32 -22.53 10.83 -9.86
C MET A 32 -23.91 10.36 -9.33
N GLU A 33 -24.79 9.91 -10.21
CA GLU A 33 -26.00 9.16 -9.84
C GLU A 33 -25.61 7.73 -9.48
N ILE A 34 -25.79 7.33 -8.21
CA ILE A 34 -25.40 6.00 -7.74
C ILE A 34 -26.36 4.91 -8.20
N TYR A 35 -25.80 3.72 -8.38
CA TYR A 35 -26.56 2.49 -8.53
C TYR A 35 -26.90 1.91 -7.13
N ASN A 36 -27.78 0.91 -7.09
CA ASN A 36 -28.32 0.35 -5.84
C ASN A 36 -27.28 -0.14 -4.82
N ASN A 37 -26.09 -0.52 -5.28
CA ASN A 37 -25.01 -1.09 -4.47
C ASN A 37 -23.71 -0.26 -4.47
N GLU A 38 -23.83 1.03 -4.77
CA GLU A 38 -22.70 1.96 -4.79
C GLU A 38 -22.75 2.94 -3.61
N VAL A 39 -21.65 3.61 -3.36
CA VAL A 39 -21.52 4.67 -2.37
C VAL A 39 -21.01 5.93 -3.05
N LEU A 40 -21.74 7.04 -2.90
CA LEU A 40 -21.30 8.37 -3.31
C LEU A 40 -20.43 8.99 -2.22
N ILE A 41 -19.29 9.53 -2.61
CA ILE A 41 -18.34 10.18 -1.71
C ILE A 41 -18.14 11.62 -2.17
N ASP A 42 -18.36 12.60 -1.26
CA ASP A 42 -17.85 13.96 -1.44
C ASP A 42 -16.35 13.96 -1.14
N VAL A 43 -15.54 14.21 -2.15
CA VAL A 43 -14.09 14.11 -2.08
C VAL A 43 -13.49 15.42 -1.61
N HIS A 44 -12.56 15.33 -0.65
CA HIS A 44 -11.80 16.46 -0.13
C HIS A 44 -10.38 16.50 -0.63
N THR A 45 -9.72 15.33 -0.68
CA THR A 45 -8.30 15.23 -1.02
C THR A 45 -8.06 13.97 -1.85
N LEU A 46 -7.30 14.10 -2.92
CA LEU A 46 -6.65 12.98 -3.60
C LEU A 46 -5.24 12.84 -3.02
N ASN A 47 -4.88 11.63 -2.61
CA ASN A 47 -3.51 11.26 -2.27
C ASN A 47 -2.98 10.44 -3.44
N ILE A 48 -2.34 11.11 -4.38
CA ILE A 48 -1.80 10.49 -5.59
C ILE A 48 -0.55 9.70 -5.19
N ASP A 49 -0.35 8.52 -5.76
CA ASP A 49 0.85 7.76 -5.45
C ASP A 49 2.11 8.50 -5.96
N SER A 50 3.21 8.40 -5.19
CA SER A 50 4.41 9.20 -5.42
C SER A 50 5.02 9.02 -6.80
N ALA A 51 4.94 7.82 -7.39
CA ALA A 51 5.45 7.60 -8.75
C ALA A 51 4.60 8.36 -9.78
N SER A 52 3.29 8.35 -9.63
CA SER A 52 2.36 9.08 -10.51
C SER A 52 2.46 10.58 -10.32
N PHE A 53 2.57 11.07 -9.09
CA PHE A 53 2.71 12.50 -8.83
C PHE A 53 4.04 13.05 -9.37
N THR A 54 5.15 12.33 -9.13
CA THR A 54 6.47 12.67 -9.67
C THR A 54 6.46 12.75 -11.19
N GLU A 55 5.83 11.78 -11.87
CA GLU A 55 5.74 11.77 -13.34
C GLU A 55 4.94 12.98 -13.86
N ILE A 56 3.80 13.30 -13.23
CA ILE A 56 2.99 14.48 -13.58
C ILE A 56 3.79 15.77 -13.35
N SER A 57 4.44 15.89 -12.19
CA SER A 57 5.26 17.05 -11.82
C SER A 57 6.42 17.28 -12.78
N ASN A 58 7.12 16.19 -13.17
CA ASN A 58 8.21 16.26 -14.14
C ASN A 58 7.73 16.77 -15.51
N ARG A 59 6.58 16.28 -15.98
CA ARG A 59 5.97 16.74 -17.25
C ARG A 59 5.52 18.18 -17.21
N ALA A 60 5.06 18.62 -16.05
CA ALA A 60 4.69 20.01 -15.78
C ALA A 60 5.90 20.92 -15.51
N ASN A 61 7.15 20.41 -15.48
CA ASN A 61 8.34 21.13 -15.04
C ASN A 61 8.16 21.79 -13.65
N GLY A 62 7.37 21.18 -12.76
CA GLY A 62 7.03 21.70 -11.44
C GLY A 62 6.01 22.87 -11.43
N ASP A 63 5.47 23.24 -12.60
CA ASP A 63 4.43 24.27 -12.68
C ASP A 63 3.09 23.77 -12.14
N VAL A 64 2.60 24.41 -11.08
CA VAL A 64 1.39 23.99 -10.36
C VAL A 64 0.14 24.08 -11.24
N GLU A 65 0.01 25.11 -12.07
CA GLU A 65 -1.16 25.26 -12.95
C GLU A 65 -1.15 24.20 -14.06
N GLU A 66 0.02 23.82 -14.55
CA GLU A 66 0.17 22.76 -15.51
C GLU A 66 -0.12 21.38 -14.87
N ILE A 67 0.30 21.14 -13.61
CA ILE A 67 -0.08 19.94 -12.83
C ILE A 67 -1.61 19.85 -12.73
N LYS A 68 -2.30 20.94 -12.36
CA LYS A 68 -3.76 20.98 -12.32
C LYS A 68 -4.39 20.63 -13.66
N ARG A 69 -3.89 21.21 -14.74
CA ARG A 69 -4.38 20.96 -16.10
C ARG A 69 -4.26 19.49 -16.48
N ILE A 70 -3.11 18.88 -16.21
CA ILE A 70 -2.86 17.46 -16.51
C ILE A 70 -3.82 16.55 -15.72
N ILE A 71 -3.99 16.78 -14.42
CA ILE A 71 -4.90 16.00 -13.58
C ILE A 71 -6.33 16.11 -14.08
N LEU A 72 -6.81 17.33 -14.37
CA LEU A 72 -8.16 17.54 -14.89
C LEU A 72 -8.35 16.89 -16.25
N GLU A 73 -7.38 16.97 -17.16
CA GLU A 73 -7.42 16.33 -18.48
C GLU A 73 -7.54 14.80 -18.34
N ILE A 74 -6.75 14.17 -17.47
CA ILE A 74 -6.82 12.73 -17.21
C ILE A 74 -8.24 12.35 -16.76
N VAL A 75 -8.77 13.04 -15.74
CA VAL A 75 -10.08 12.70 -15.16
C VAL A 75 -11.22 12.99 -16.12
N ASN A 76 -11.21 14.11 -16.84
CA ASN A 76 -12.26 14.48 -17.79
C ASN A 76 -12.28 13.55 -19.01
N THR A 77 -11.13 13.01 -19.41
CA THR A 77 -11.04 12.13 -20.58
C THR A 77 -11.41 10.69 -20.23
N THR A 78 -11.02 10.21 -19.05
CA THR A 78 -11.12 8.78 -18.70
C THR A 78 -12.22 8.48 -17.67
N GLY A 79 -12.78 9.50 -17.03
CA GLY A 79 -13.76 9.37 -15.93
C GLY A 79 -13.15 8.94 -14.59
N LYS A 80 -11.82 8.86 -14.49
CA LYS A 80 -11.06 8.42 -13.32
C LYS A 80 -9.64 8.98 -13.33
N HIS A 81 -8.93 8.94 -12.20
CA HIS A 81 -7.51 9.31 -12.17
C HIS A 81 -6.63 8.06 -12.35
N LYS A 82 -6.41 7.66 -13.59
CA LYS A 82 -5.42 6.63 -13.97
C LYS A 82 -4.30 7.32 -14.74
N ASN A 83 -3.13 7.44 -14.11
CA ASN A 83 -1.97 8.04 -14.75
C ASN A 83 -1.60 7.22 -16.00
N PRO A 84 -1.57 7.81 -17.21
CA PRO A 84 -1.35 7.07 -18.44
C PRO A 84 0.07 6.50 -18.58
N TRP A 85 1.02 7.01 -17.81
CA TRP A 85 2.43 6.60 -17.88
C TRP A 85 2.78 5.54 -16.82
N THR A 86 2.22 5.63 -15.62
CA THR A 86 2.48 4.67 -14.53
C THR A 86 1.40 3.60 -14.40
N GLY A 87 0.19 3.87 -14.91
CA GLY A 87 -0.98 2.99 -14.79
C GLY A 87 -1.64 3.00 -13.40
N SER A 88 -1.09 3.75 -12.44
CA SER A 88 -1.59 3.84 -11.08
C SER A 88 -2.35 5.14 -10.80
N GLY A 89 -2.80 5.39 -9.58
CA GLY A 89 -3.63 6.55 -9.29
C GLY A 89 -3.51 7.08 -7.85
N GLY A 90 -3.39 6.22 -6.87
CA GLY A 90 -3.43 6.61 -5.45
C GLY A 90 -4.79 6.36 -4.80
N MET A 91 -5.12 7.10 -3.75
CA MET A 91 -6.36 6.97 -2.97
C MET A 91 -7.05 8.33 -2.80
N LEU A 92 -8.28 8.33 -2.31
CA LEU A 92 -8.97 9.57 -1.94
C LEU A 92 -9.38 9.57 -0.46
N ILE A 93 -9.61 10.78 0.04
CA ILE A 93 -10.22 11.05 1.34
C ILE A 93 -11.49 11.84 1.08
N GLY A 94 -12.57 11.42 1.73
CA GLY A 94 -13.84 12.10 1.56
C GLY A 94 -14.84 11.75 2.66
N ARG A 95 -16.06 12.24 2.47
CA ARG A 95 -17.22 11.89 3.29
C ARG A 95 -18.25 11.18 2.46
N VAL A 96 -18.82 10.14 3.04
CA VAL A 96 -19.95 9.43 2.43
C VAL A 96 -21.15 10.40 2.32
N ALA A 97 -21.57 10.70 1.09
CA ALA A 97 -22.70 11.56 0.79
C ALA A 97 -24.02 10.76 0.71
N GLU A 98 -23.95 9.59 0.08
CA GLU A 98 -25.11 8.71 -0.11
C GLU A 98 -24.66 7.24 -0.17
N VAL A 99 -25.52 6.33 0.27
CA VAL A 99 -25.29 4.88 0.22
C VAL A 99 -26.47 4.25 -0.49
N GLY A 100 -26.18 3.42 -1.48
CA GLY A 100 -27.20 2.68 -2.22
C GLY A 100 -27.94 1.69 -1.32
N PRO A 101 -29.24 1.43 -1.56
CA PRO A 101 -30.08 0.62 -0.67
C PRO A 101 -29.65 -0.83 -0.52
N ASP A 102 -28.93 -1.38 -1.51
CA ASP A 102 -28.46 -2.76 -1.51
C ASP A 102 -26.94 -2.87 -1.27
N TYR A 103 -26.31 -1.80 -0.77
CA TYR A 103 -24.90 -1.81 -0.40
C TYR A 103 -24.68 -2.67 0.86
N GLU A 104 -23.91 -3.75 0.71
CA GLU A 104 -23.60 -4.71 1.79
C GLU A 104 -22.36 -4.32 2.59
N GLY A 105 -22.29 -3.11 3.11
CA GLY A 105 -21.17 -2.62 3.89
C GLY A 105 -21.63 -1.83 5.13
N GLU A 106 -20.64 -1.40 5.94
CA GLU A 106 -20.90 -0.68 7.19
C GLU A 106 -20.89 0.85 7.05
N LEU A 107 -20.77 1.36 5.81
CA LEU A 107 -20.73 2.81 5.56
C LEU A 107 -22.09 3.45 5.79
N LYS A 108 -22.05 4.64 6.38
CA LYS A 108 -23.23 5.50 6.59
C LYS A 108 -22.92 6.90 6.10
N LYS A 109 -23.96 7.61 5.67
CA LYS A 109 -23.88 9.02 5.32
C LYS A 109 -23.16 9.80 6.43
N GLY A 110 -22.15 10.59 6.04
CA GLY A 110 -21.34 11.40 6.95
C GLY A 110 -20.07 10.73 7.45
N ASP A 111 -19.88 9.41 7.26
CA ASP A 111 -18.62 8.72 7.59
C ASP A 111 -17.47 9.36 6.82
N LYS A 112 -16.36 9.67 7.51
CA LYS A 112 -15.13 10.13 6.89
C LYS A 112 -14.26 8.91 6.60
N ILE A 113 -13.89 8.74 5.34
CA ILE A 113 -13.14 7.57 4.88
C ILE A 113 -11.94 7.95 4.03
N ALA A 114 -10.96 7.05 4.01
CA ALA A 114 -9.98 6.94 2.94
C ALA A 114 -10.31 5.70 2.12
N THR A 115 -10.34 5.81 0.79
CA THR A 115 -10.44 4.62 -0.05
C THR A 115 -9.10 3.90 -0.06
N MET A 116 -9.15 2.57 0.01
CA MET A 116 -7.98 1.71 -0.07
C MET A 116 -7.88 1.03 -1.44
N VAL A 117 -8.77 1.41 -2.36
CA VAL A 117 -8.74 1.07 -3.78
C VAL A 117 -8.12 2.21 -4.57
N SER A 118 -7.47 1.85 -5.67
CA SER A 118 -6.80 2.85 -6.51
C SER A 118 -7.78 3.79 -7.21
N LEU A 119 -7.42 5.06 -7.31
CA LEU A 119 -8.11 6.03 -8.15
C LEU A 119 -8.17 5.60 -9.63
N SER A 120 -7.30 4.68 -10.05
CA SER A 120 -7.29 4.12 -11.41
C SER A 120 -8.50 3.26 -11.76
N LEU A 121 -9.32 2.90 -10.77
CA LEU A 121 -10.59 2.18 -10.99
C LEU A 121 -11.82 2.97 -10.52
N THR A 122 -11.62 4.07 -9.80
CA THR A 122 -12.68 4.80 -9.09
C THR A 122 -13.27 5.86 -10.00
N PRO A 123 -14.57 5.79 -10.35
CA PRO A 123 -15.24 6.89 -11.06
C PRO A 123 -15.11 8.19 -10.25
N LEU A 124 -14.53 9.21 -10.88
CA LEU A 124 -14.16 10.46 -10.23
C LEU A 124 -14.62 11.64 -11.09
N LYS A 125 -15.23 12.63 -10.45
CA LYS A 125 -15.54 13.93 -11.02
C LYS A 125 -14.89 15.01 -10.18
N ILE A 126 -14.10 15.86 -10.81
CA ILE A 126 -13.48 17.02 -10.18
C ILE A 126 -14.19 18.27 -10.68
N ASP A 127 -14.83 19.01 -9.77
CA ASP A 127 -15.45 20.29 -10.09
C ASP A 127 -14.43 21.44 -10.00
N GLU A 128 -13.47 21.34 -9.04
CA GLU A 128 -12.44 22.34 -8.80
C GLU A 128 -11.23 21.70 -8.10
N ILE A 129 -10.01 22.07 -8.50
CA ILE A 129 -8.78 21.82 -7.74
C ILE A 129 -8.49 23.05 -6.91
N ILE A 130 -8.56 22.90 -5.59
CA ILE A 130 -8.41 23.98 -4.61
C ILE A 130 -6.92 24.24 -4.39
N GLU A 131 -6.14 23.20 -4.06
CA GLU A 131 -4.73 23.31 -3.71
C GLU A 131 -3.96 22.06 -4.13
N ILE A 132 -2.72 22.24 -4.53
CA ILE A 132 -1.76 21.17 -4.75
C ILE A 132 -0.66 21.30 -3.69
N ARG A 133 -0.35 20.18 -3.02
CA ARG A 133 0.72 20.07 -2.03
C ARG A 133 1.77 19.08 -2.53
N PRO A 134 2.75 19.53 -3.30
CA PRO A 134 3.72 18.65 -3.97
C PRO A 134 4.60 17.86 -3.00
N ASP A 135 4.91 18.43 -1.84
CA ASP A 135 5.80 17.80 -0.84
C ASP A 135 5.21 16.51 -0.22
N ILE A 136 3.90 16.32 -0.33
CA ILE A 136 3.17 15.19 0.24
C ILE A 136 2.25 14.49 -0.77
N ASP A 137 2.41 14.77 -2.07
CA ASP A 137 1.68 14.15 -3.18
C ASP A 137 0.15 14.29 -3.05
N GLN A 138 -0.34 15.40 -2.47
CA GLN A 138 -1.76 15.61 -2.22
C GLN A 138 -2.35 16.75 -3.03
N VAL A 139 -3.62 16.57 -3.41
CA VAL A 139 -4.42 17.53 -4.18
C VAL A 139 -5.76 17.71 -3.50
N ASP A 140 -6.02 18.88 -2.94
CA ASP A 140 -7.33 19.20 -2.38
C ASP A 140 -8.27 19.63 -3.49
N ILE A 141 -9.45 19.03 -3.49
CA ILE A 141 -10.45 19.20 -4.54
C ILE A 141 -11.85 19.45 -3.96
N LYS A 142 -12.71 20.02 -4.80
CA LYS A 142 -14.13 19.89 -4.70
C LYS A 142 -14.59 18.94 -5.81
N GLY A 143 -15.18 17.83 -5.43
CA GLY A 143 -15.58 16.80 -6.39
C GLY A 143 -16.26 15.62 -5.71
N GLN A 144 -16.62 14.63 -6.52
CA GLN A 144 -17.30 13.43 -6.06
C GLN A 144 -16.67 12.18 -6.68
N ALA A 145 -16.86 11.04 -6.01
CA ALA A 145 -16.42 9.75 -6.50
C ALA A 145 -17.42 8.65 -6.14
N ILE A 146 -17.36 7.56 -6.88
CA ILE A 146 -18.15 6.36 -6.63
C ILE A 146 -17.27 5.25 -6.07
N LEU A 147 -17.64 4.72 -4.91
CA LEU A 147 -17.06 3.49 -4.38
C LEU A 147 -17.98 2.32 -4.72
N PHE A 148 -17.45 1.31 -5.40
CA PHE A 148 -18.18 0.09 -5.73
C PHE A 148 -18.39 -0.80 -4.49
N GLN A 149 -19.34 -1.72 -4.57
CA GLN A 149 -19.58 -2.73 -3.51
C GLN A 149 -18.30 -3.48 -3.10
N SER A 150 -17.43 -3.83 -4.05
CA SER A 150 -16.14 -4.49 -3.80
C SER A 150 -15.05 -3.54 -3.29
N GLY A 151 -15.32 -2.23 -3.25
CA GLY A 151 -14.33 -1.23 -2.90
C GLY A 151 -13.95 -1.29 -1.43
N ILE A 152 -12.65 -1.41 -1.16
CA ILE A 152 -12.10 -1.39 0.19
C ILE A 152 -11.86 0.05 0.65
N TYR A 153 -12.09 0.28 1.94
CA TYR A 153 -11.93 1.60 2.57
C TYR A 153 -11.48 1.46 4.02
N ALA A 154 -10.99 2.55 4.58
CA ALA A 154 -10.76 2.70 6.01
C ALA A 154 -11.62 3.86 6.53
N LYS A 155 -12.37 3.66 7.62
CA LYS A 155 -12.96 4.76 8.37
C LYS A 155 -11.84 5.50 9.09
N LEU A 156 -11.72 6.80 8.83
CA LEU A 156 -10.66 7.59 9.46
C LEU A 156 -10.98 7.78 10.94
N PRO A 157 -10.07 7.39 11.82
CA PRO A 157 -10.28 7.47 13.25
C PRO A 157 -10.26 8.92 13.74
N LYS A 158 -10.92 9.19 14.87
CA LYS A 158 -10.92 10.53 15.50
C LYS A 158 -9.74 10.74 16.43
N ASP A 159 -9.12 9.66 16.90
CA ASP A 159 -8.02 9.64 17.87
C ASP A 159 -6.63 9.72 17.23
N ILE A 160 -6.55 9.65 15.91
CA ILE A 160 -5.30 9.76 15.16
C ILE A 160 -5.46 10.90 14.13
N PRO A 161 -4.52 11.86 14.04
CA PRO A 161 -4.52 12.88 13.01
C PRO A 161 -4.59 12.26 11.61
N GLN A 162 -5.31 12.90 10.68
CA GLN A 162 -5.57 12.34 9.36
C GLN A 162 -4.29 12.03 8.59
N THR A 163 -3.33 12.94 8.55
CA THR A 163 -2.05 12.76 7.86
C THR A 163 -1.30 11.55 8.41
N LEU A 164 -1.28 11.42 9.74
CA LEU A 164 -0.65 10.28 10.41
C LEU A 164 -1.39 8.96 10.12
N ALA A 165 -2.72 8.94 10.13
CA ALA A 165 -3.48 7.75 9.75
C ALA A 165 -3.16 7.33 8.31
N LEU A 166 -3.12 8.27 7.37
CA LEU A 166 -2.79 7.99 5.97
C LEU A 166 -1.39 7.42 5.78
N SER A 167 -0.42 7.87 6.57
CA SER A 167 0.95 7.39 6.46
C SER A 167 1.09 5.87 6.68
N VAL A 168 0.24 5.28 7.54
CA VAL A 168 0.22 3.82 7.76
C VAL A 168 -0.78 3.11 6.87
N LEU A 169 -1.89 3.76 6.51
CA LEU A 169 -2.89 3.18 5.62
C LEU A 169 -2.35 2.94 4.20
N ASP A 170 -1.48 3.82 3.72
CA ASP A 170 -0.80 3.70 2.43
C ASP A 170 -0.03 2.36 2.27
N VAL A 171 0.46 1.80 3.35
CA VAL A 171 1.23 0.55 3.37
C VAL A 171 0.61 -0.55 4.24
N ALA A 172 -0.67 -0.42 4.57
CA ALA A 172 -1.37 -1.26 5.54
C ALA A 172 -1.35 -2.76 5.22
N GLY A 173 -1.26 -3.11 3.94
CA GLY A 173 -1.17 -4.51 3.50
C GLY A 173 0.07 -5.24 4.01
N ALA A 174 1.20 -4.54 4.14
CA ALA A 174 2.46 -5.15 4.56
C ALA A 174 2.40 -5.69 6.00
N PRO A 175 2.12 -4.88 7.04
CA PRO A 175 2.01 -5.40 8.42
C PRO A 175 0.84 -6.38 8.58
N ALA A 176 -0.27 -6.18 7.88
CA ALA A 176 -1.41 -7.07 7.99
C ALA A 176 -1.14 -8.47 7.40
N GLN A 177 -0.38 -8.54 6.31
CA GLN A 177 0.06 -9.83 5.78
C GLN A 177 1.11 -10.47 6.70
N THR A 178 2.03 -9.67 7.25
CA THR A 178 3.00 -10.12 8.27
C THR A 178 2.28 -10.78 9.45
N ALA A 179 1.19 -10.19 9.94
CA ALA A 179 0.38 -10.77 11.01
C ALA A 179 -0.20 -12.16 10.68
N LYS A 180 -0.41 -12.47 9.40
CA LYS A 180 -0.97 -13.76 8.95
C LYS A 180 0.06 -14.84 8.73
N ILE A 181 1.27 -14.47 8.30
CA ILE A 181 2.28 -15.42 7.87
C ILE A 181 3.28 -15.77 8.97
N CYS A 182 3.53 -14.87 9.91
CA CYS A 182 4.44 -15.12 11.02
C CYS A 182 3.75 -15.93 12.14
N LYS A 183 4.46 -16.89 12.70
CA LYS A 183 3.99 -17.78 13.75
C LYS A 183 4.86 -17.65 15.00
N PRO A 184 4.35 -18.04 16.19
CA PRO A 184 5.17 -18.09 17.40
C PRO A 184 6.42 -18.96 17.22
N GLY A 185 7.58 -18.40 17.56
CA GLY A 185 8.88 -19.06 17.46
C GLY A 185 9.60 -18.91 16.11
N ASP A 186 8.97 -18.29 15.10
CA ASP A 186 9.63 -18.07 13.79
C ASP A 186 10.82 -17.12 13.91
N THR A 187 11.84 -17.37 13.08
CA THR A 187 12.88 -16.41 12.72
C THR A 187 12.41 -15.65 11.47
N VAL A 188 12.26 -14.33 11.59
CA VAL A 188 11.73 -13.46 10.54
C VAL A 188 12.74 -12.43 10.11
N VAL A 189 13.10 -12.41 8.83
CA VAL A 189 13.95 -11.36 8.23
C VAL A 189 13.07 -10.36 7.51
N VAL A 190 13.24 -9.07 7.81
CA VAL A 190 12.53 -7.97 7.12
C VAL A 190 13.54 -7.14 6.34
N MET A 191 13.56 -7.32 5.03
CA MET A 191 14.39 -6.54 4.10
C MET A 191 13.73 -5.21 3.77
N GLY A 192 14.48 -4.11 3.91
CA GLY A 192 13.95 -2.74 3.88
C GLY A 192 13.33 -2.34 5.22
N GLY A 193 13.79 -2.97 6.29
CA GLY A 193 13.23 -2.88 7.64
C GLY A 193 13.24 -1.48 8.26
N GLY A 194 14.12 -0.58 7.81
CA GLY A 194 14.17 0.81 8.25
C GLY A 194 13.25 1.77 7.51
N GLY A 195 12.53 1.31 6.48
CA GLY A 195 11.52 2.07 5.75
C GLY A 195 10.15 2.10 6.44
N LYS A 196 9.21 2.85 5.85
CA LYS A 196 7.82 2.97 6.35
C LYS A 196 7.15 1.59 6.54
N SER A 197 7.10 0.79 5.48
CA SER A 197 6.54 -0.56 5.52
C SER A 197 7.35 -1.48 6.43
N GLY A 198 8.70 -1.36 6.39
CA GLY A 198 9.60 -2.23 7.12
C GLY A 198 9.46 -2.13 8.63
N ILE A 199 9.40 -0.92 9.18
CA ILE A 199 9.20 -0.69 10.62
C ILE A 199 7.89 -1.33 11.09
N LEU A 200 6.79 -1.16 10.32
CA LEU A 200 5.49 -1.75 10.64
C LEU A 200 5.54 -3.28 10.56
N CYS A 201 6.26 -3.84 9.57
CA CYS A 201 6.44 -5.29 9.44
C CYS A 201 7.28 -5.85 10.58
N CYS A 202 8.41 -5.21 10.93
CA CYS A 202 9.26 -5.63 12.06
C CYS A 202 8.46 -5.65 13.36
N TRP A 203 7.75 -4.56 13.67
CA TRP A 203 6.92 -4.46 14.86
C TRP A 203 5.83 -5.54 14.90
N GLN A 204 5.15 -5.73 13.78
CA GLN A 204 4.10 -6.75 13.68
C GLN A 204 4.66 -8.17 13.76
N ALA A 205 5.80 -8.45 13.12
CA ALA A 205 6.50 -9.73 13.22
C ALA A 205 6.88 -10.01 14.68
N ARG A 206 7.49 -9.03 15.38
CA ARG A 206 7.87 -9.15 16.79
C ARG A 206 6.69 -9.54 17.67
N LYS A 207 5.52 -8.95 17.41
CA LYS A 207 4.27 -9.25 18.12
C LYS A 207 3.79 -10.70 17.86
N GLN A 208 3.98 -11.22 16.61
CA GLN A 208 3.53 -12.56 16.26
C GLN A 208 4.47 -13.68 16.75
N VAL A 209 5.78 -13.48 16.59
CA VAL A 209 6.75 -14.54 16.90
C VAL A 209 6.93 -14.76 18.39
N GLY A 210 6.60 -13.76 19.22
CA GLY A 210 6.66 -13.87 20.69
C GLY A 210 8.11 -14.00 21.20
N ILE A 211 8.26 -14.34 22.47
CA ILE A 211 9.56 -14.33 23.16
C ILE A 211 10.55 -15.41 22.65
N ASN A 212 10.06 -16.43 21.98
CA ASN A 212 10.87 -17.54 21.49
C ASN A 212 11.25 -17.38 20.01
N GLY A 213 10.76 -16.35 19.34
CA GLY A 213 11.11 -16.06 17.95
C GLY A 213 12.05 -14.87 17.84
N THR A 214 12.62 -14.68 16.65
CA THR A 214 13.59 -13.63 16.36
C THR A 214 13.16 -12.81 15.17
N VAL A 215 13.30 -11.48 15.25
CA VAL A 215 13.07 -10.55 14.13
C VAL A 215 14.37 -9.84 13.79
N ILE A 216 14.82 -10.00 12.56
CA ILE A 216 16.04 -9.40 12.00
C ILE A 216 15.65 -8.30 11.03
N CYS A 217 15.98 -7.06 11.34
CA CYS A 217 15.75 -5.89 10.52
C CYS A 217 16.96 -5.64 9.62
N VAL A 218 16.79 -5.73 8.32
CA VAL A 218 17.84 -5.49 7.33
C VAL A 218 17.54 -4.28 6.48
N ASP A 219 18.51 -3.38 6.30
CA ASP A 219 18.41 -2.25 5.38
C ASP A 219 19.79 -1.90 4.80
N GLY A 220 19.81 -1.35 3.58
CA GLY A 220 21.06 -0.97 2.90
C GLY A 220 21.72 0.29 3.47
N PHE A 221 21.03 1.05 4.33
CA PHE A 221 21.50 2.33 4.83
C PHE A 221 21.51 2.39 6.35
N LYS A 222 22.67 2.75 6.93
CA LYS A 222 22.81 2.94 8.38
C LYS A 222 21.80 3.94 8.97
N LYS A 223 21.42 4.98 8.21
CA LYS A 223 20.40 5.94 8.63
C LYS A 223 19.03 5.27 8.81
N SER A 224 18.65 4.35 7.93
CA SER A 224 17.41 3.59 7.99
C SER A 224 17.43 2.61 9.17
N ILE A 225 18.52 1.91 9.37
CA ILE A 225 18.72 1.01 10.52
C ILE A 225 18.65 1.79 11.85
N ASN A 226 19.32 2.93 11.97
CA ASN A 226 19.24 3.78 13.17
C ASN A 226 17.79 4.21 13.46
N ARG A 227 16.99 4.46 12.42
CA ARG A 227 15.56 4.77 12.55
C ARG A 227 14.78 3.59 13.14
N ALA A 228 14.98 2.37 12.62
CA ALA A 228 14.34 1.17 13.16
C ALA A 228 14.78 0.90 14.60
N MET A 229 16.06 1.06 14.92
CA MET A 229 16.61 0.94 16.28
C MET A 229 15.96 1.94 17.25
N SER A 230 15.68 3.18 16.81
CA SER A 230 15.10 4.20 17.68
C SER A 230 13.70 3.84 18.20
N VAL A 231 12.99 2.96 17.52
CA VAL A 231 11.67 2.44 17.94
C VAL A 231 11.73 1.02 18.48
N ASN A 232 12.91 0.39 18.46
CA ASN A 232 13.14 -0.96 18.99
C ASN A 232 12.13 -1.99 18.46
N CYS A 233 11.98 -2.05 17.12
CA CYS A 233 10.97 -2.89 16.46
C CYS A 233 11.46 -4.29 16.08
N ALA A 234 12.75 -4.61 16.28
CA ALA A 234 13.36 -5.89 15.96
C ALA A 234 14.37 -6.31 17.05
N ASP A 235 14.83 -7.55 17.02
CA ASP A 235 15.84 -8.07 17.94
C ASP A 235 17.25 -7.79 17.42
N GLU A 236 17.46 -7.91 16.09
CA GLU A 236 18.72 -7.65 15.43
C GLU A 236 18.57 -6.66 14.28
N TYR A 237 19.67 -5.95 13.98
CA TYR A 237 19.71 -4.87 13.01
C TYR A 237 20.97 -4.96 12.15
N LEU A 238 20.81 -5.25 10.86
CA LEU A 238 21.91 -5.47 9.91
C LEU A 238 21.91 -4.39 8.82
N VAL A 239 23.10 -3.91 8.49
CA VAL A 239 23.29 -2.98 7.35
C VAL A 239 23.86 -3.78 6.19
N VAL A 240 22.97 -4.22 5.27
CA VAL A 240 23.36 -5.05 4.12
C VAL A 240 22.65 -4.55 2.88
N ASN A 241 23.38 -4.50 1.76
CA ASN A 241 22.79 -4.18 0.47
C ASN A 241 21.89 -5.33 -0.02
N ALA A 242 20.60 -5.09 -0.10
CA ALA A 242 19.63 -6.08 -0.52
C ALA A 242 19.80 -6.62 -1.97
N THR A 243 20.64 -5.99 -2.80
CA THR A 243 20.96 -6.50 -4.15
C THR A 243 22.18 -7.42 -4.17
N ASP A 244 22.90 -7.53 -3.05
CA ASP A 244 24.04 -8.45 -2.88
C ASP A 244 23.56 -9.72 -2.17
N ALA A 245 23.22 -10.74 -2.96
CA ALA A 245 22.67 -11.98 -2.44
C ALA A 245 23.68 -12.78 -1.61
N VAL A 246 24.99 -12.67 -1.93
CA VAL A 246 26.03 -13.39 -1.18
C VAL A 246 26.21 -12.76 0.19
N ALA A 247 26.39 -11.44 0.25
CA ALA A 247 26.50 -10.74 1.53
C ALA A 247 25.23 -10.94 2.39
N MET A 248 24.03 -10.89 1.79
CA MET A 248 22.78 -11.19 2.51
C MET A 248 22.78 -12.60 3.10
N TYR A 249 23.21 -13.59 2.33
CA TYR A 249 23.27 -14.97 2.80
C TYR A 249 24.25 -15.12 3.98
N GLU A 250 25.46 -14.57 3.86
CA GLU A 250 26.50 -14.65 4.89
C GLU A 250 26.05 -14.02 6.20
N GLU A 251 25.50 -12.79 6.14
CA GLU A 251 25.02 -12.07 7.32
C GLU A 251 23.81 -12.76 7.99
N ILE A 252 22.88 -13.32 7.20
CA ILE A 252 21.72 -14.03 7.76
C ILE A 252 22.14 -15.40 8.32
N MET A 253 23.09 -16.09 7.69
CA MET A 253 23.67 -17.33 8.24
C MET A 253 24.33 -17.08 9.59
N ASP A 254 25.09 -15.99 9.73
CA ASP A 254 25.72 -15.61 10.99
C ASP A 254 24.67 -15.26 12.06
N ALA A 255 23.74 -14.37 11.74
CA ALA A 255 22.69 -13.92 12.66
C ALA A 255 21.72 -15.05 13.11
N THR A 256 21.61 -16.12 12.32
CA THR A 256 20.71 -17.26 12.62
C THR A 256 21.45 -18.54 13.03
N GLU A 257 22.74 -18.45 13.33
CA GLU A 257 23.60 -19.63 13.66
C GLU A 257 23.43 -20.76 12.63
N GLY A 258 23.35 -20.41 11.34
CA GLY A 258 23.24 -21.34 10.22
C GLY A 258 21.86 -21.86 9.88
N GLN A 259 20.80 -21.40 10.58
CA GLN A 259 19.43 -21.94 10.39
C GLN A 259 18.66 -21.26 9.26
N LEU A 260 19.01 -20.03 8.87
CA LEU A 260 18.25 -19.16 7.98
C LEU A 260 16.83 -18.81 8.51
N ALA A 261 16.08 -18.02 7.77
CA ALA A 261 14.79 -17.51 8.21
C ALA A 261 13.62 -18.46 7.87
N ASP A 262 12.65 -18.59 8.78
CA ASP A 262 11.36 -19.20 8.50
C ASP A 262 10.54 -18.37 7.52
N VAL A 263 10.61 -17.04 7.71
CA VAL A 263 9.87 -16.07 6.88
C VAL A 263 10.81 -14.94 6.50
N VAL A 264 10.87 -14.63 5.20
CA VAL A 264 11.53 -13.42 4.67
C VAL A 264 10.49 -12.48 4.10
N ILE A 265 10.48 -11.25 4.58
CA ILE A 265 9.56 -10.18 4.14
C ILE A 265 10.36 -9.15 3.37
N ASN A 266 10.11 -9.03 2.07
CA ASN A 266 10.79 -8.06 1.21
C ASN A 266 9.87 -6.87 0.92
N VAL A 267 10.20 -5.71 1.51
CA VAL A 267 9.54 -4.42 1.28
C VAL A 267 10.48 -3.40 0.63
N VAL A 268 11.61 -3.86 0.08
CA VAL A 268 12.61 -3.01 -0.58
C VAL A 268 12.10 -2.53 -1.92
N ASN A 269 12.06 -1.23 -2.15
CA ASN A 269 11.53 -0.63 -3.39
C ASN A 269 12.62 -0.40 -4.46
N ILE A 270 13.52 -1.36 -4.63
CA ILE A 270 14.49 -1.40 -5.73
C ILE A 270 14.48 -2.79 -6.39
N PRO A 271 14.80 -2.90 -7.69
CA PRO A 271 14.86 -4.19 -8.38
C PRO A 271 16.06 -5.04 -7.95
N ASN A 272 16.01 -6.33 -8.29
CA ASN A 272 17.08 -7.32 -8.10
C ASN A 272 17.34 -7.71 -6.63
N THR A 273 16.28 -7.74 -5.83
CA THR A 273 16.34 -8.20 -4.42
C THR A 273 15.74 -9.59 -4.21
N GLU A 274 15.28 -10.22 -5.28
CA GLU A 274 14.58 -11.52 -5.24
C GLU A 274 15.50 -12.62 -4.71
N MET A 275 16.72 -12.70 -5.26
CA MET A 275 17.69 -13.74 -4.86
C MET A 275 18.13 -13.61 -3.40
N SER A 276 18.38 -12.39 -2.95
CA SER A 276 18.69 -12.12 -1.54
C SER A 276 17.57 -12.60 -0.61
N SER A 277 16.30 -12.40 -1.02
CA SER A 277 15.15 -12.87 -0.25
C SER A 277 15.10 -14.40 -0.20
N ILE A 278 15.30 -15.06 -1.33
CA ILE A 278 15.17 -16.53 -1.47
C ILE A 278 16.30 -17.24 -0.72
N ILE A 279 17.55 -16.79 -0.88
CA ILE A 279 18.70 -17.44 -0.29
C ILE A 279 18.77 -17.29 1.24
N SER A 280 18.19 -16.20 1.77
CA SER A 280 18.06 -15.94 3.22
C SER A 280 16.95 -16.77 3.89
N CYS A 281 16.06 -17.38 3.11
CA CYS A 281 14.98 -18.21 3.61
C CYS A 281 15.44 -19.67 3.71
N LYS A 282 15.05 -20.42 4.75
CA LYS A 282 15.30 -21.85 4.84
C LYS A 282 14.46 -22.64 3.84
N ASP A 283 14.81 -23.89 3.56
CA ASP A 283 13.96 -24.80 2.78
C ASP A 283 12.64 -25.05 3.50
N GLY A 284 11.55 -25.05 2.73
CA GLY A 284 10.17 -25.13 3.25
C GLY A 284 9.68 -23.81 3.88
N GLY A 285 10.50 -22.75 3.89
CA GLY A 285 10.13 -21.46 4.43
C GLY A 285 9.27 -20.61 3.47
N LEU A 286 8.96 -19.38 3.87
CA LEU A 286 8.09 -18.48 3.13
C LEU A 286 8.79 -17.16 2.82
N VAL A 287 8.74 -16.75 1.55
CA VAL A 287 9.19 -15.43 1.09
C VAL A 287 7.98 -14.59 0.70
N TYR A 288 7.78 -13.45 1.35
CA TYR A 288 6.74 -12.49 1.04
C TYR A 288 7.31 -11.28 0.30
N PHE A 289 6.92 -11.11 -0.95
CA PHE A 289 7.25 -9.95 -1.77
C PHE A 289 6.10 -8.95 -1.73
N PHE A 290 6.29 -7.82 -1.07
CA PHE A 290 5.33 -6.72 -1.01
C PHE A 290 5.61 -5.65 -2.06
N SER A 291 6.89 -5.40 -2.36
CA SER A 291 7.31 -4.35 -3.27
C SER A 291 6.90 -4.61 -4.72
N MET A 292 6.46 -3.55 -5.40
CA MET A 292 6.19 -3.57 -6.85
C MET A 292 7.46 -3.65 -7.70
N ALA A 293 8.64 -3.43 -7.13
CA ALA A 293 9.93 -3.61 -7.81
C ALA A 293 10.31 -5.09 -8.02
N THR A 294 9.55 -6.02 -7.43
CA THR A 294 9.77 -7.46 -7.55
C THR A 294 9.46 -7.97 -8.95
N SER A 295 10.38 -8.76 -9.52
CA SER A 295 10.19 -9.50 -10.77
C SER A 295 9.80 -10.95 -10.46
N PHE A 296 8.56 -11.32 -10.77
CA PHE A 296 8.09 -12.70 -10.63
C PHE A 296 8.98 -13.70 -11.37
N THR A 297 9.38 -13.40 -12.61
CA THR A 297 10.24 -14.26 -13.42
C THR A 297 11.62 -14.48 -12.76
N LYS A 298 12.23 -13.42 -12.21
CA LYS A 298 13.53 -13.54 -11.51
C LYS A 298 13.39 -14.35 -10.25
N ALA A 299 12.32 -14.20 -9.48
CA ALA A 299 12.09 -14.96 -8.27
C ALA A 299 11.92 -16.46 -8.58
N ALA A 300 11.04 -16.80 -9.53
CA ALA A 300 10.76 -18.19 -9.91
C ALA A 300 12.00 -18.91 -10.45
N LEU A 301 12.66 -18.33 -11.47
CA LEU A 301 13.86 -18.92 -12.07
C LEU A 301 15.05 -18.93 -11.10
N GLY A 302 15.13 -17.95 -10.20
CA GLY A 302 16.18 -17.88 -9.19
C GLY A 302 16.07 -19.02 -8.18
N ALA A 303 14.90 -19.29 -7.63
CA ALA A 303 14.67 -20.40 -6.71
C ALA A 303 14.96 -21.76 -7.38
N GLU A 304 14.46 -21.97 -8.61
CA GLU A 304 14.74 -23.16 -9.40
C GLU A 304 16.24 -23.33 -9.65
N GLY A 305 16.94 -22.26 -10.04
CA GLY A 305 18.36 -22.27 -10.39
C GLY A 305 19.29 -22.67 -9.24
N ILE A 306 18.89 -22.45 -7.99
CA ILE A 306 19.66 -22.84 -6.80
C ILE A 306 19.04 -24.04 -6.06
N GLY A 307 17.97 -24.62 -6.59
CA GLY A 307 17.28 -25.77 -5.98
C GLY A 307 16.69 -25.47 -4.61
N LYS A 308 16.17 -24.26 -4.38
CA LYS A 308 15.60 -23.82 -3.10
C LYS A 308 14.08 -24.02 -3.10
N ASP A 309 13.59 -24.87 -2.19
CA ASP A 309 12.14 -25.08 -2.00
C ASP A 309 11.58 -24.02 -1.03
N VAL A 310 10.96 -22.99 -1.57
CA VAL A 310 10.32 -21.92 -0.79
C VAL A 310 8.92 -21.61 -1.29
N THR A 311 8.02 -21.32 -0.36
CA THR A 311 6.71 -20.75 -0.71
C THR A 311 6.87 -19.27 -0.99
N MET A 312 6.50 -18.82 -2.19
CA MET A 312 6.54 -17.39 -2.54
C MET A 312 5.14 -16.79 -2.51
N LEU A 313 4.97 -15.72 -1.73
CA LEU A 313 3.75 -14.95 -1.65
C LEU A 313 3.98 -13.59 -2.29
N VAL A 314 3.34 -13.34 -3.42
CA VAL A 314 3.34 -12.02 -4.08
C VAL A 314 2.00 -11.37 -3.81
N ARG A 315 1.99 -10.26 -3.09
CA ARG A 315 0.78 -9.50 -2.78
C ARG A 315 1.02 -8.02 -2.84
N ASN A 316 0.00 -7.31 -3.29
CA ASN A 316 -0.01 -5.86 -3.33
C ASN A 316 -1.20 -5.33 -2.51
N GLY A 317 -0.87 -4.71 -1.40
CA GLY A 317 -1.70 -3.75 -0.71
C GLY A 317 -2.91 -4.24 0.08
N TYR A 318 -3.59 -5.33 -0.29
CA TYR A 318 -4.81 -5.74 0.41
C TYR A 318 -4.69 -7.05 1.17
N THR A 319 -5.11 -6.98 2.43
CA THR A 319 -5.40 -8.13 3.29
C THR A 319 -6.61 -7.78 4.15
N LYS A 320 -7.58 -8.69 4.34
CA LYS A 320 -8.78 -8.41 5.15
C LYS A 320 -8.39 -7.90 6.55
N GLY A 321 -8.92 -6.74 6.96
CA GLY A 321 -8.61 -6.10 8.22
C GLY A 321 -7.28 -5.31 8.23
N HIS A 322 -6.71 -5.03 7.06
CA HIS A 322 -5.38 -4.39 6.97
C HIS A 322 -5.35 -2.97 7.55
N SER A 323 -6.40 -2.18 7.35
CA SER A 323 -6.50 -0.83 7.89
C SER A 323 -6.49 -0.80 9.42
N GLU A 324 -7.23 -1.71 10.04
CA GLU A 324 -7.31 -1.85 11.49
C GLU A 324 -5.95 -2.26 12.08
N VAL A 325 -5.28 -3.24 11.46
CA VAL A 325 -3.94 -3.68 11.89
C VAL A 325 -2.95 -2.52 11.82
N ALA A 326 -2.92 -1.76 10.72
CA ALA A 326 -1.99 -0.64 10.55
C ALA A 326 -2.26 0.50 11.55
N LEU A 327 -3.52 0.88 11.74
CA LEU A 327 -3.90 1.90 12.72
C LEU A 327 -3.63 1.47 14.17
N GLN A 328 -3.75 0.17 14.44
CA GLN A 328 -3.52 -0.37 15.78
C GLN A 328 -2.04 -0.26 16.17
N VAL A 329 -1.09 -0.35 15.25
CA VAL A 329 0.34 -0.11 15.53
C VAL A 329 0.57 1.27 16.14
N LEU A 330 -0.09 2.30 15.59
CA LEU A 330 0.03 3.67 16.13
C LEU A 330 -0.60 3.85 17.52
N ARG A 331 -1.52 2.97 17.89
CA ARG A 331 -2.14 2.99 19.23
C ARG A 331 -1.34 2.21 20.25
N GLU A 332 -0.69 1.15 19.81
CA GLU A 332 0.04 0.23 20.68
C GLU A 332 1.49 0.67 20.96
N ASP A 333 2.11 1.44 20.05
CA ASP A 333 3.51 1.90 20.22
C ASP A 333 3.65 3.41 19.98
N GLU A 334 3.84 4.14 21.07
CA GLU A 334 4.02 5.60 21.04
C GLU A 334 5.31 6.02 20.32
N ARG A 335 6.37 5.20 20.35
CA ARG A 335 7.65 5.50 19.66
C ARG A 335 7.44 5.49 18.16
N ILE A 336 6.73 4.48 17.64
CA ILE A 336 6.38 4.41 16.21
C ILE A 336 5.44 5.55 15.85
N ARG A 337 4.42 5.82 16.67
CA ARG A 337 3.50 6.95 16.47
C ARG A 337 4.25 8.28 16.33
N ASN A 338 5.17 8.57 17.24
CA ASN A 338 5.95 9.81 17.23
C ASN A 338 6.92 9.88 16.04
N LEU A 339 7.59 8.78 15.73
CA LEU A 339 8.47 8.69 14.55
C LEU A 339 7.70 8.96 13.24
N PHE A 340 6.52 8.33 13.08
CA PHE A 340 5.70 8.50 11.89
C PHE A 340 5.10 9.90 11.80
N ALA A 341 4.70 10.49 12.93
CA ALA A 341 4.25 11.88 12.97
C ALA A 341 5.36 12.86 12.55
N GLN A 342 6.60 12.60 12.95
CA GLN A 342 7.75 13.43 12.58
C GLN A 342 8.14 13.30 11.11
N LEU A 343 7.99 12.12 10.51
CA LEU A 343 8.52 11.83 9.17
C LEU A 343 7.47 11.96 8.05
N TYR A 344 6.19 11.76 8.39
CA TYR A 344 5.16 11.53 7.37
C TYR A 344 3.85 12.30 7.64
N ALA A 345 3.75 13.15 8.68
CA ALA A 345 2.50 13.83 9.02
C ALA A 345 2.66 15.34 9.27
#